data_9e64e8640253e1f40ec9b568882cf2f9
#
_entry.id   9e64e8640253e1f40ec9b568882cf2f9
#
_cell.length_a   1.000
_cell.length_b   1.000
_cell.length_c   1.000
_cell.angle_alpha   90.00
_cell.angle_beta   90.00
_cell.angle_gamma   90.00
#
_symmetry.space_group_name_H-M   'P 1'
#
loop_
_entity.id
_entity.type
_entity.pdbx_description
1 polymer ?
#
loop_
_entity_poly.entity_id
_entity_poly.type
_entity_poly.pdbx_seq_one_letter_code
_entity_poly.pdbx_strand_id
1 'polypeptide(L)'
;MKKLTAHLLVAWFAIFVSQVSADDHQGNISPAASTGQIVLVYHWPCADLNRGLSVLRDMIAYESANSPHKYSAVPAVHEDGALASIDVHGSQKSMDLAIVWQEKDETWQSYLSEMASACGSVDDLTVKALEIN
;
A
#
# COMPACT_ATOMS: atom_id res chain seq x y z
N MET A 1 62.91 9.76 59.00
CA MET A 1 61.71 10.56 58.84
C MET A 1 61.42 10.62 57.34
N LYS A 2 60.48 9.80 56.82
CA LYS A 2 60.08 9.78 55.40
C LYS A 2 58.66 10.25 55.34
N LYS A 3 58.44 11.41 54.68
CA LYS A 3 57.12 11.99 54.46
C LYS A 3 56.44 11.25 53.30
N LEU A 4 55.34 10.61 53.56
CA LEU A 4 54.47 10.05 52.55
C LEU A 4 53.56 11.17 51.99
N THR A 5 53.72 11.46 50.71
CA THR A 5 52.83 12.37 50.00
C THR A 5 51.72 11.56 49.35
N ALA A 6 50.52 11.75 49.83
CA ALA A 6 49.31 11.12 49.26
C ALA A 6 48.90 11.89 47.97
N HIS A 7 48.91 11.23 46.81
CA HIS A 7 48.37 11.79 45.56
C HIS A 7 46.88 11.43 45.46
N LEU A 8 46.05 12.44 45.55
CA LEU A 8 44.62 12.37 45.32
C LEU A 8 44.39 12.31 43.80
N LEU A 9 44.01 11.15 43.28
CA LEU A 9 43.54 10.97 41.92
C LEU A 9 42.06 11.35 41.88
N VAL A 10 41.78 12.53 41.35
CA VAL A 10 40.41 12.93 41.04
C VAL A 10 40.04 12.32 39.68
N ALA A 11 39.27 11.25 39.72
CA ALA A 11 38.69 10.66 38.52
C ALA A 11 37.54 11.54 38.01
N TRP A 12 37.76 12.21 36.88
CA TRP A 12 36.72 12.93 36.17
C TRP A 12 35.85 11.88 35.43
N PHE A 13 34.66 11.61 35.95
CA PHE A 13 33.63 10.89 35.23
C PHE A 13 32.99 11.85 34.22
N ALA A 14 33.37 11.75 32.95
CA ALA A 14 32.68 12.40 31.87
C ALA A 14 31.36 11.69 31.62
N ILE A 15 30.25 12.26 32.09
CA ILE A 15 28.92 11.82 31.76
C ILE A 15 28.64 12.20 30.30
N PHE A 16 28.77 11.25 29.39
CA PHE A 16 28.26 11.39 28.03
C PHE A 16 26.74 11.36 28.11
N VAL A 17 26.12 12.53 28.16
CA VAL A 17 24.68 12.66 27.88
C VAL A 17 24.53 12.52 26.38
N SER A 18 24.17 11.32 25.93
CA SER A 18 23.70 11.12 24.56
C SER A 18 22.40 11.90 24.40
N GLN A 19 22.49 13.05 23.73
CA GLN A 19 21.29 13.73 23.26
C GLN A 19 20.67 12.84 22.18
N VAL A 20 19.60 12.13 22.55
CA VAL A 20 18.67 11.56 21.58
C VAL A 20 17.99 12.76 20.93
N SER A 21 18.47 13.15 19.77
CA SER A 21 17.73 14.05 18.89
C SER A 21 16.43 13.36 18.57
N ALA A 22 15.32 13.84 19.12
CA ALA A 22 14.00 13.55 18.57
C ALA A 22 14.04 14.13 17.16
N ASP A 23 14.14 13.25 16.16
CA ASP A 23 13.89 13.61 14.78
C ASP A 23 12.43 14.05 14.71
N ASP A 24 12.23 15.37 14.75
CA ASP A 24 10.96 15.98 14.37
C ASP A 24 10.81 15.70 12.87
N HIS A 25 10.25 14.52 12.56
CA HIS A 25 9.68 14.27 11.26
C HIS A 25 8.44 15.14 11.13
N GLN A 26 8.65 16.44 10.91
CA GLN A 26 7.69 17.27 10.21
C GLN A 26 7.63 16.73 8.76
N GLY A 27 7.09 15.52 8.62
CA GLY A 27 6.79 14.96 7.31
C GLY A 27 5.78 15.89 6.65
N ASN A 28 6.18 16.56 5.57
CA ASN A 28 5.24 17.22 4.70
C ASN A 28 4.22 16.16 4.26
N ILE A 29 2.99 16.28 4.73
CA ILE A 29 1.88 15.43 4.27
C ILE A 29 1.65 15.80 2.81
N SER A 30 1.99 14.87 1.90
CA SER A 30 1.63 15.00 0.49
C SER A 30 0.29 14.34 0.27
N PRO A 31 -0.64 14.97 -0.48
CA PRO A 31 -1.88 14.34 -0.87
C PRO A 31 -1.61 13.01 -1.60
N ALA A 32 -2.31 11.95 -1.21
CA ALA A 32 -2.22 10.64 -1.87
C ALA A 32 -2.89 10.62 -3.24
N ALA A 33 -3.78 11.59 -3.49
CA ALA A 33 -4.50 11.78 -4.74
C ALA A 33 -4.74 13.27 -4.99
N SER A 34 -5.00 13.63 -6.24
CA SER A 34 -5.26 15.01 -6.68
C SER A 34 -6.73 15.22 -7.01
N THR A 35 -7.21 16.46 -6.92
CA THR A 35 -8.56 16.84 -7.32
C THR A 35 -8.92 16.34 -8.72
N GLY A 36 -10.10 15.76 -8.87
CA GLY A 36 -10.60 15.17 -10.12
C GLY A 36 -10.18 13.72 -10.37
N GLN A 37 -9.33 13.16 -9.53
CA GLN A 37 -9.03 11.72 -9.57
C GLN A 37 -10.18 10.90 -8.99
N ILE A 38 -10.30 9.66 -9.48
CA ILE A 38 -11.23 8.66 -8.95
C ILE A 38 -10.45 7.60 -8.22
N VAL A 39 -10.83 7.35 -6.97
CA VAL A 39 -10.29 6.25 -6.16
C VAL A 39 -11.33 5.15 -6.08
N LEU A 40 -10.98 3.94 -6.49
CA LEU A 40 -11.80 2.75 -6.31
C LEU A 40 -11.26 1.94 -5.13
N VAL A 41 -12.15 1.55 -4.24
CA VAL A 41 -11.84 0.66 -3.13
C VAL A 41 -12.65 -0.62 -3.31
N TYR A 42 -11.94 -1.70 -3.58
CA TYR A 42 -12.52 -3.03 -3.76
C TYR A 42 -12.53 -3.78 -2.43
N HIS A 43 -13.59 -4.56 -2.23
CA HIS A 43 -13.72 -5.45 -1.09
C HIS A 43 -14.29 -6.77 -1.57
N TRP A 44 -13.55 -7.86 -1.37
CA TRP A 44 -13.93 -9.19 -1.77
C TRP A 44 -13.69 -10.19 -0.62
N PRO A 45 -14.75 -10.72 0.02
CA PRO A 45 -14.59 -11.81 0.98
C PRO A 45 -13.86 -12.98 0.30
N CYS A 46 -12.74 -13.43 0.89
CA CYS A 46 -11.85 -14.37 0.22
C CYS A 46 -11.61 -15.61 1.06
N ALA A 47 -11.98 -16.79 0.54
CA ALA A 47 -11.83 -18.06 1.23
C ALA A 47 -10.34 -18.45 1.39
N ASP A 48 -9.51 -18.17 0.38
CA ASP A 48 -8.04 -18.32 0.42
C ASP A 48 -7.37 -16.96 0.15
N LEU A 49 -7.30 -16.14 1.20
CA LEU A 49 -6.74 -14.79 1.14
C LEU A 49 -5.29 -14.78 0.61
N ASN A 50 -4.45 -15.74 1.02
CA ASN A 50 -3.05 -15.76 0.59
C ASN A 50 -2.93 -15.98 -0.92
N ARG A 51 -3.72 -16.92 -1.45
CA ARG A 51 -3.79 -17.16 -2.88
C ARG A 51 -4.39 -15.97 -3.62
N GLY A 52 -5.49 -15.40 -3.11
CA GLY A 52 -6.11 -14.20 -3.67
C GLY A 52 -5.14 -13.02 -3.77
N LEU A 53 -4.37 -12.75 -2.70
CA LEU A 53 -3.33 -11.71 -2.70
C LEU A 53 -2.21 -12.00 -3.71
N SER A 54 -1.81 -13.25 -3.90
CA SER A 54 -0.79 -13.60 -4.89
C SER A 54 -1.29 -13.30 -6.30
N VAL A 55 -2.49 -13.78 -6.64
CA VAL A 55 -3.12 -13.56 -7.95
C VAL A 55 -3.33 -12.06 -8.21
N LEU A 56 -3.79 -11.30 -7.20
CA LEU A 56 -3.99 -9.85 -7.32
C LEU A 56 -2.69 -9.11 -7.62
N ARG A 57 -1.57 -9.49 -7.00
CA ARG A 57 -0.25 -8.89 -7.31
C ARG A 57 0.18 -9.16 -8.74
N ASP A 58 -0.02 -10.38 -9.22
CA ASP A 58 0.33 -10.76 -10.59
C ASP A 58 -0.57 -10.02 -11.60
N MET A 59 -1.87 -9.89 -11.30
CA MET A 59 -2.82 -9.12 -12.09
C MET A 59 -2.42 -7.64 -12.18
N ILE A 60 -2.08 -6.99 -11.06
CA ILE A 60 -1.62 -5.59 -11.02
C ILE A 60 -0.32 -5.43 -11.81
N ALA A 61 0.61 -6.37 -11.71
CA ALA A 61 1.84 -6.35 -12.49
C ALA A 61 1.56 -6.46 -13.99
N TYR A 62 0.62 -7.32 -14.39
CA TYR A 62 0.15 -7.44 -15.78
C TYR A 62 -0.47 -6.14 -16.28
N GLU A 63 -1.40 -5.55 -15.51
CA GLU A 63 -2.04 -4.27 -15.84
C GLU A 63 -1.03 -3.14 -16.02
N SER A 64 -0.07 -3.05 -15.12
CA SER A 64 1.00 -2.05 -15.17
C SER A 64 1.81 -2.13 -16.47
N ALA A 65 2.04 -3.35 -16.97
CA ALA A 65 2.81 -3.60 -18.18
C ALA A 65 1.99 -3.41 -19.47
N ASN A 66 0.71 -3.80 -19.47
CA ASN A 66 -0.08 -4.02 -20.67
C ASN A 66 -1.24 -3.05 -20.87
N SER A 67 -1.80 -2.46 -19.78
CA SER A 67 -2.90 -1.52 -19.92
C SER A 67 -2.49 -0.27 -20.69
N PRO A 68 -3.24 0.14 -21.74
CA PRO A 68 -3.03 1.41 -22.41
C PRO A 68 -3.49 2.60 -21.58
N HIS A 69 -4.30 2.36 -20.55
CA HIS A 69 -4.86 3.38 -19.65
C HIS A 69 -4.19 3.26 -18.28
N LYS A 70 -3.27 4.18 -17.98
CA LYS A 70 -2.47 4.11 -16.76
C LYS A 70 -3.25 4.58 -15.53
N TYR A 71 -3.16 3.81 -14.48
CA TYR A 71 -3.64 4.10 -13.13
C TYR A 71 -2.71 3.44 -12.11
N SER A 72 -2.86 3.76 -10.85
CA SER A 72 -2.12 3.11 -9.76
C SER A 72 -3.04 2.13 -9.06
N ALA A 73 -2.56 0.94 -8.75
CA ALA A 73 -3.26 -0.06 -7.97
C ALA A 73 -2.36 -0.61 -6.88
N VAL A 74 -2.93 -0.90 -5.72
CA VAL A 74 -2.21 -1.51 -4.59
C VAL A 74 -3.06 -2.59 -3.95
N PRO A 75 -2.51 -3.81 -3.74
CA PRO A 75 -3.20 -4.85 -3.01
C PRO A 75 -3.22 -4.52 -1.52
N ALA A 76 -4.33 -4.81 -0.86
CA ALA A 76 -4.53 -4.55 0.56
C ALA A 76 -5.39 -5.67 1.20
N VAL A 77 -5.58 -5.58 2.50
CA VAL A 77 -6.50 -6.43 3.26
C VAL A 77 -7.35 -5.51 4.13
N HIS A 78 -8.67 -5.70 4.12
CA HIS A 78 -9.58 -5.01 5.01
C HIS A 78 -9.43 -5.51 6.46
N GLU A 79 -9.89 -4.71 7.42
CA GLU A 79 -9.86 -5.05 8.84
C GLU A 79 -10.64 -6.32 9.18
N ASP A 80 -11.66 -6.66 8.38
CA ASP A 80 -12.45 -7.90 8.49
C ASP A 80 -11.77 -9.12 7.83
N GLY A 81 -10.58 -8.94 7.24
CA GLY A 81 -9.82 -9.98 6.57
C GLY A 81 -10.17 -10.20 5.11
N ALA A 82 -11.07 -9.39 4.51
CA ALA A 82 -11.38 -9.47 3.10
C ALA A 82 -10.21 -8.97 2.23
N LEU A 83 -10.08 -9.55 1.03
CA LEU A 83 -9.16 -9.05 0.01
C LEU A 83 -9.59 -7.65 -0.42
N ALA A 84 -8.63 -6.77 -0.62
CA ALA A 84 -8.84 -5.40 -1.11
C ALA A 84 -7.88 -5.05 -2.24
N SER A 85 -8.32 -4.15 -3.11
CA SER A 85 -7.47 -3.31 -3.95
C SER A 85 -7.88 -1.86 -3.78
N ILE A 86 -6.91 -0.96 -3.91
CA ILE A 86 -7.15 0.48 -3.98
C ILE A 86 -6.55 0.96 -5.28
N ASP A 87 -7.41 1.45 -6.18
CA ASP A 87 -7.00 1.92 -7.50
C ASP A 87 -7.22 3.44 -7.59
N VAL A 88 -6.26 4.15 -8.20
CA VAL A 88 -6.34 5.59 -8.40
C VAL A 88 -6.25 5.90 -9.88
N HIS A 89 -7.36 6.35 -10.45
CA HIS A 89 -7.46 6.77 -11.85
C HIS A 89 -7.33 8.28 -11.99
N GLY A 90 -6.73 8.73 -13.09
CA GLY A 90 -6.51 10.15 -13.35
C GLY A 90 -7.79 10.98 -13.53
N SER A 91 -8.89 10.33 -13.90
CA SER A 91 -10.22 10.94 -14.09
C SER A 91 -11.27 9.86 -14.29
N GLN A 92 -12.55 10.24 -14.22
CA GLN A 92 -13.69 9.36 -14.58
C GLN A 92 -13.49 8.73 -15.98
N LYS A 93 -13.14 9.54 -16.98
CA LYS A 93 -12.91 9.06 -18.34
C LYS A 93 -11.76 8.02 -18.41
N SER A 94 -10.68 8.24 -17.69
CA SER A 94 -9.56 7.31 -17.64
C SER A 94 -9.97 5.97 -17.00
N MET A 95 -10.78 6.03 -15.95
CA MET A 95 -11.35 4.85 -15.30
C MET A 95 -12.25 4.06 -16.26
N ASP A 96 -13.20 4.72 -16.90
CA ASP A 96 -14.12 4.07 -17.84
C ASP A 96 -13.39 3.34 -18.97
N LEU A 97 -12.34 3.96 -19.52
CA LEU A 97 -11.52 3.36 -20.58
C LEU A 97 -10.71 2.16 -20.06
N ALA A 98 -10.20 2.22 -18.82
CA ALA A 98 -9.48 1.10 -18.22
C ALA A 98 -10.43 -0.10 -18.01
N ILE A 99 -11.64 0.12 -17.50
CA ILE A 99 -12.67 -0.91 -17.32
C ILE A 99 -13.03 -1.56 -18.66
N VAL A 100 -13.27 -0.77 -19.71
CA VAL A 100 -13.56 -1.30 -21.06
C VAL A 100 -12.40 -2.15 -21.61
N TRP A 101 -11.16 -1.82 -21.30
CA TRP A 101 -10.00 -2.64 -21.66
C TRP A 101 -9.98 -3.93 -20.87
N GLN A 102 -10.16 -3.88 -19.55
CA GLN A 102 -10.20 -5.05 -18.66
C GLN A 102 -11.28 -6.07 -19.10
N GLU A 103 -12.46 -5.61 -19.51
CA GLU A 103 -13.55 -6.45 -20.00
C GLU A 103 -13.21 -7.22 -21.27
N LYS A 104 -12.27 -6.73 -22.08
CA LYS A 104 -11.90 -7.28 -23.39
C LYS A 104 -10.59 -8.03 -23.41
N ASP A 105 -9.74 -7.82 -22.42
CA ASP A 105 -8.43 -8.45 -22.34
C ASP A 105 -8.53 -9.86 -21.76
N GLU A 106 -8.28 -10.87 -22.58
CA GLU A 106 -8.43 -12.28 -22.22
C GLU A 106 -7.49 -12.68 -21.05
N THR A 107 -6.30 -12.11 -21.00
CA THR A 107 -5.35 -12.41 -19.92
C THR A 107 -5.81 -11.81 -18.60
N TRP A 108 -6.34 -10.59 -18.64
CA TRP A 108 -6.93 -9.96 -17.46
C TRP A 108 -8.13 -10.77 -16.94
N GLN A 109 -9.00 -11.22 -17.86
CA GLN A 109 -10.16 -12.08 -17.52
C GLN A 109 -9.72 -13.43 -16.91
N SER A 110 -8.57 -13.97 -17.33
CA SER A 110 -8.01 -15.18 -16.72
C SER A 110 -7.61 -14.94 -15.27
N TYR A 111 -6.95 -13.81 -14.96
CA TYR A 111 -6.65 -13.44 -13.56
C TYR A 111 -7.91 -13.25 -12.72
N LEU A 112 -8.94 -12.61 -13.26
CA LEU A 112 -10.22 -12.47 -12.55
C LEU A 112 -10.83 -13.84 -12.23
N SER A 113 -10.78 -14.79 -13.16
CA SER A 113 -11.24 -16.16 -12.96
C SER A 113 -10.42 -16.90 -11.89
N GLU A 114 -9.10 -16.71 -11.86
CA GLU A 114 -8.24 -17.27 -10.82
C GLU A 114 -8.52 -16.67 -9.45
N MET A 115 -8.77 -15.35 -9.37
CA MET A 115 -9.20 -14.70 -8.13
C MET A 115 -10.54 -15.24 -7.65
N ALA A 116 -11.51 -15.44 -8.55
CA ALA A 116 -12.80 -16.06 -8.20
C ALA A 116 -12.62 -17.49 -7.67
N SER A 117 -11.63 -18.23 -8.18
CA SER A 117 -11.30 -19.57 -7.67
C SER A 117 -10.71 -19.54 -6.26
N ALA A 118 -10.04 -18.45 -5.86
CA ALA A 118 -9.47 -18.28 -4.52
C ALA A 118 -10.47 -17.67 -3.55
N CYS A 119 -11.23 -16.66 -3.98
CA CYS A 119 -12.07 -15.86 -3.12
C CYS A 119 -13.54 -16.30 -3.10
N GLY A 120 -14.06 -16.80 -4.20
CA GLY A 120 -15.48 -17.14 -4.36
C GLY A 120 -16.14 -16.31 -5.46
N SER A 121 -17.48 -16.21 -5.42
CA SER A 121 -18.23 -15.54 -6.48
C SER A 121 -17.81 -14.10 -6.70
N VAL A 122 -17.72 -13.69 -7.96
CA VAL A 122 -17.53 -12.28 -8.35
C VAL A 122 -18.73 -11.41 -7.90
N ASP A 123 -19.90 -12.01 -7.69
CA ASP A 123 -21.09 -11.32 -7.18
C ASP A 123 -20.90 -10.81 -5.74
N ASP A 124 -19.94 -11.38 -4.99
CA ASP A 124 -19.60 -10.95 -3.64
C ASP A 124 -18.58 -9.79 -3.63
N LEU A 125 -17.99 -9.46 -4.77
CA LEU A 125 -17.11 -8.32 -4.93
C LEU A 125 -17.91 -7.02 -4.87
N THR A 126 -17.53 -6.15 -3.96
CA THR A 126 -18.10 -4.80 -3.88
C THR A 126 -17.04 -3.74 -4.18
N VAL A 127 -17.46 -2.65 -4.80
CA VAL A 127 -16.60 -1.54 -5.17
C VAL A 127 -17.20 -0.23 -4.67
N LYS A 128 -16.37 0.59 -4.03
CA LYS A 128 -16.74 1.97 -3.67
C LYS A 128 -15.87 2.92 -4.49
N ALA A 129 -16.53 3.85 -5.20
CA ALA A 129 -15.87 4.92 -5.93
C ALA A 129 -15.92 6.23 -5.12
N LEU A 130 -14.78 6.91 -5.05
CA LEU A 130 -14.62 8.21 -4.40
C LEU A 130 -14.05 9.19 -5.43
N GLU A 131 -14.72 10.33 -5.63
CA GLU A 131 -14.16 11.45 -6.39
C GLU A 131 -13.41 12.38 -5.45
N ILE A 132 -12.17 12.73 -5.81
CA ILE A 132 -11.32 13.60 -5.00
C ILE A 132 -11.63 15.06 -5.34
N ASN A 133 -12.06 15.84 -4.35
CA ASN A 133 -12.46 17.25 -4.45
C ASN A 133 -11.42 18.21 -3.86
#